data_96c75b103c839d3bfb6479b9369d09e9
#
_entry.id   96c75b103c839d3bfb6479b9369d09e9
#
_cell.length_a   1.000
_cell.length_b   1.000
_cell.length_c   1.000
_cell.angle_alpha   90.00
_cell.angle_beta   90.00
_cell.angle_gamma   90.00
#
_symmetry.space_group_name_H-M   'P 1'
#
loop_
_entity.id
_entity.type
_entity.pdbx_description
1 polymer ?
#
loop_
_entity_poly.entity_id
_entity_poly.type
_entity_poly.pdbx_seq_one_letter_code
_entity_poly.pdbx_strand_id
1 'polypeptide(L)'
;MSAQDLTKSIMRKKPIDDIEVENKHSGLFKSLGLWQLTAIGVGGIIGVGIFSLAGLVAHGSETEPGVGPAVLFSFLIAGLASAAAALSYAEFAGMIPRAGSAYTYGYVALGEVIGWFIGWDLLLEYIAIVAVVAIGISGYFGAFLSGIGIEMPLWMASTADEGRGGIVNVPAIVVCLIVTWILSRGTKTFGRFELVAVAIKVVLILFIIGLGIFYINADNYNPFMPSGIGPVFAGAATVFFAVFGYDAMSTAAEEATDGKKHMPKAILLSLVIAMLLYVAATLVLTGMQNYRDINPTAGFASAFTGVGLPVIATIISVFAVLSILTVMLTFLLGVTRVWFSMSRDGLLPGWFSKTDRHGTPQRVTWIAGVASAVLAGVFPIKAVADLTNIGILAAFVVVCLAVIVFRYKKPDAPRTFRLPLMPLVPAFGVLSSAFLMFQLHWETWLRFVVWLVIGLVIYFGYGRRHSLMNPDSPRHEEAVEMHRPVG
;
A
#
# COMPACT_ATOMS: atom_id res chain seq x y z
N MET A 1 33.19 -14.96 -15.36
CA MET A 1 33.06 -13.80 -14.45
C MET A 1 33.54 -14.23 -13.09
N SER A 2 34.49 -13.51 -12.49
CA SER A 2 35.00 -13.84 -11.16
C SER A 2 33.94 -13.56 -10.06
N ALA A 3 34.07 -14.22 -8.90
CA ALA A 3 33.18 -13.93 -7.76
C ALA A 3 33.27 -12.44 -7.33
N GLN A 4 34.45 -11.82 -7.51
CA GLN A 4 34.68 -10.41 -7.24
C GLN A 4 33.92 -9.49 -8.19
N ASP A 5 33.83 -9.82 -9.48
CA ASP A 5 33.08 -9.06 -10.47
C ASP A 5 31.57 -9.18 -10.19
N LEU A 6 31.11 -10.34 -9.75
CA LEU A 6 29.72 -10.56 -9.35
C LEU A 6 29.37 -9.67 -8.16
N THR A 7 30.20 -9.69 -7.11
CA THR A 7 29.98 -8.89 -5.90
C THR A 7 29.97 -7.38 -6.21
N LYS A 8 30.92 -6.91 -7.04
CA LYS A 8 30.93 -5.49 -7.49
C LYS A 8 29.67 -5.11 -8.25
N SER A 9 29.17 -6.00 -9.12
CA SER A 9 27.97 -5.72 -9.91
C SER A 9 26.69 -5.67 -9.05
N ILE A 10 26.57 -6.54 -8.04
CA ILE A 10 25.42 -6.65 -7.14
C ILE A 10 25.34 -5.44 -6.19
N MET A 11 26.51 -4.90 -5.78
CA MET A 11 26.61 -3.81 -4.80
C MET A 11 26.76 -2.42 -5.41
N ARG A 12 26.52 -2.26 -6.72
CA ARG A 12 26.49 -0.93 -7.34
C ARG A 12 25.47 -0.03 -6.64
N LYS A 13 25.83 1.20 -6.39
CA LYS A 13 24.96 2.18 -5.72
C LYS A 13 24.73 3.37 -6.63
N LYS A 14 23.49 3.83 -6.64
CA LYS A 14 23.16 5.06 -7.35
C LYS A 14 23.62 6.26 -6.51
N PRO A 15 24.47 7.17 -7.04
CA PRO A 15 24.90 8.38 -6.33
C PRO A 15 23.70 9.30 -6.05
N ILE A 16 23.73 9.99 -4.91
CA ILE A 16 22.67 10.98 -4.56
C ILE A 16 22.71 12.17 -5.51
N ASP A 17 23.91 12.59 -5.93
CA ASP A 17 24.10 13.72 -6.83
C ASP A 17 23.45 13.49 -8.19
N ASP A 18 23.51 12.26 -8.71
CA ASP A 18 22.84 11.86 -9.95
C ASP A 18 21.32 12.02 -9.84
N ILE A 19 20.78 11.72 -8.66
CA ILE A 19 19.34 11.87 -8.37
C ILE A 19 18.91 13.33 -8.42
N GLU A 20 19.72 14.26 -7.88
CA GLU A 20 19.41 15.68 -7.91
C GLU A 20 19.41 16.25 -9.34
N VAL A 21 20.30 15.76 -10.19
CA VAL A 21 20.35 16.14 -11.62
C VAL A 21 19.13 15.61 -12.35
N GLU A 22 18.78 14.33 -12.17
CA GLU A 22 17.60 13.73 -12.80
C GLU A 22 16.29 14.41 -12.37
N ASN A 23 16.17 14.82 -11.11
CA ASN A 23 14.98 15.53 -10.60
C ASN A 23 14.78 16.92 -11.25
N LYS A 24 15.85 17.60 -11.66
CA LYS A 24 15.77 18.86 -12.40
C LYS A 24 15.20 18.68 -13.81
N HIS A 25 15.37 17.51 -14.38
CA HIS A 25 14.93 17.18 -15.73
C HIS A 25 13.64 16.30 -15.77
N SER A 26 13.03 16.03 -14.62
CA SER A 26 11.84 15.15 -14.54
C SER A 26 10.59 15.71 -15.26
N GLY A 27 10.56 17.01 -15.56
CA GLY A 27 9.43 17.66 -16.22
C GLY A 27 8.14 17.73 -15.39
N LEU A 28 8.19 17.30 -14.12
CA LEU A 28 7.04 17.31 -13.22
C LEU A 28 6.85 18.69 -12.58
N PHE A 29 5.61 19.17 -12.54
CA PHE A 29 5.28 20.47 -11.95
C PHE A 29 5.18 20.34 -10.43
N LYS A 30 5.98 21.15 -9.71
CA LYS A 30 5.93 21.26 -8.26
C LYS A 30 4.70 22.05 -7.82
N SER A 31 3.68 21.36 -7.34
CA SER A 31 2.39 21.95 -6.95
C SER A 31 1.87 21.51 -5.58
N LEU A 32 2.47 20.46 -4.99
CA LEU A 32 1.94 19.84 -3.77
C LEU A 32 2.59 20.44 -2.52
N GLY A 33 1.78 21.10 -1.70
CA GLY A 33 2.17 21.57 -0.36
C GLY A 33 1.97 20.50 0.72
N LEU A 34 2.30 20.83 1.97
CA LEU A 34 2.21 19.92 3.12
C LEU A 34 0.82 19.26 3.26
N TRP A 35 -0.26 20.06 3.21
CA TRP A 35 -1.61 19.56 3.42
C TRP A 35 -2.13 18.69 2.28
N GLN A 36 -1.73 18.99 1.04
CA GLN A 36 -2.07 18.15 -0.12
C GLN A 36 -1.33 16.82 -0.03
N LEU A 37 -0.06 16.81 0.34
CA LEU A 37 0.70 15.58 0.59
C LEU A 37 0.08 14.78 1.74
N THR A 38 -0.25 15.42 2.86
CA THR A 38 -0.93 14.76 3.98
C THR A 38 -2.28 14.16 3.54
N ALA A 39 -3.04 14.88 2.72
CA ALA A 39 -4.29 14.36 2.17
C ALA A 39 -4.07 13.13 1.28
N ILE A 40 -3.06 13.15 0.41
CA ILE A 40 -2.68 11.98 -0.40
C ILE A 40 -2.28 10.81 0.52
N GLY A 41 -1.50 11.05 1.57
CA GLY A 41 -1.13 10.02 2.55
C GLY A 41 -2.34 9.44 3.28
N VAL A 42 -3.20 10.28 3.84
CA VAL A 42 -4.46 9.85 4.47
C VAL A 42 -5.35 9.12 3.45
N GLY A 43 -5.36 9.60 2.20
CA GLY A 43 -6.07 8.98 1.08
C GLY A 43 -5.61 7.57 0.77
N GLY A 44 -4.30 7.33 0.77
CA GLY A 44 -3.69 6.02 0.54
C GLY A 44 -3.85 5.07 1.73
N ILE A 45 -3.78 5.58 2.97
CA ILE A 45 -3.92 4.77 4.18
C ILE A 45 -5.38 4.37 4.40
N ILE A 46 -6.31 5.35 4.42
CA ILE A 46 -7.72 5.12 4.73
C ILE A 46 -8.44 4.55 3.50
N GLY A 47 -8.78 3.28 3.57
CA GLY A 47 -9.45 2.55 2.49
C GLY A 47 -10.13 1.28 2.99
N VAL A 48 -10.03 0.21 2.21
CA VAL A 48 -10.62 -1.10 2.51
C VAL A 48 -10.17 -1.65 3.86
N GLY A 49 -9.00 -1.25 4.34
CA GLY A 49 -8.46 -1.69 5.63
C GLY A 49 -9.43 -1.43 6.79
N ILE A 50 -9.94 -0.22 6.93
CA ILE A 50 -10.91 0.09 7.99
C ILE A 50 -12.34 -0.33 7.60
N PHE A 51 -12.73 -0.15 6.35
CA PHE A 51 -14.10 -0.43 5.93
C PHE A 51 -14.43 -1.93 5.87
N SER A 52 -13.47 -2.79 5.50
CA SER A 52 -13.69 -4.23 5.34
C SER A 52 -12.83 -5.06 6.29
N LEU A 53 -11.48 -4.87 6.34
CA LEU A 53 -10.62 -5.76 7.13
C LEU A 53 -10.86 -5.66 8.63
N ALA A 54 -11.31 -4.51 9.15
CA ALA A 54 -11.71 -4.37 10.54
C ALA A 54 -12.86 -5.34 10.90
N GLY A 55 -13.86 -5.42 10.04
CA GLY A 55 -14.97 -6.37 10.18
C GLY A 55 -14.50 -7.84 10.03
N LEU A 56 -13.68 -8.11 9.03
CA LEU A 56 -13.12 -9.44 8.76
C LEU A 56 -12.36 -9.99 9.97
N VAL A 57 -11.45 -9.21 10.53
CA VAL A 57 -10.61 -9.64 11.67
C VAL A 57 -11.42 -9.71 12.97
N ALA A 58 -12.37 -8.81 13.18
CA ALA A 58 -13.25 -8.88 14.35
C ALA A 58 -14.15 -10.14 14.31
N HIS A 59 -14.74 -10.43 13.14
CA HIS A 59 -15.62 -11.60 12.93
C HIS A 59 -14.85 -12.92 12.90
N GLY A 60 -13.72 -12.95 12.21
CA GLY A 60 -12.97 -14.16 11.90
C GLY A 60 -13.45 -14.86 10.63
N SER A 61 -12.95 -16.09 10.44
CA SER A 61 -13.28 -16.96 9.31
C SER A 61 -13.49 -18.40 9.80
N GLU A 62 -13.84 -19.32 8.91
CA GLU A 62 -13.95 -20.75 9.24
C GLU A 62 -12.62 -21.35 9.74
N THR A 63 -11.49 -20.79 9.30
CA THR A 63 -10.15 -21.28 9.63
C THR A 63 -9.47 -20.47 10.73
N GLU A 64 -9.95 -19.25 11.02
CA GLU A 64 -9.35 -18.35 12.00
C GLU A 64 -10.40 -17.76 12.94
N PRO A 65 -10.21 -17.91 14.26
CA PRO A 65 -11.13 -17.36 15.22
C PRO A 65 -11.12 -15.84 15.20
N GLY A 66 -12.29 -15.21 15.21
CA GLY A 66 -12.44 -13.77 15.31
C GLY A 66 -11.85 -13.21 16.60
N VAL A 67 -11.22 -12.06 16.52
CA VAL A 67 -10.63 -11.39 17.69
C VAL A 67 -11.66 -10.56 18.48
N GLY A 68 -12.84 -10.37 17.95
CA GLY A 68 -13.89 -9.56 18.56
C GLY A 68 -13.47 -8.09 18.73
N PRO A 69 -13.90 -7.44 19.83
CA PRO A 69 -13.52 -6.06 20.16
C PRO A 69 -12.01 -5.82 20.27
N ALA A 70 -11.22 -6.88 20.55
CA ALA A 70 -9.77 -6.80 20.61
C ALA A 70 -9.10 -6.49 19.27
N VAL A 71 -9.85 -6.38 18.16
CA VAL A 71 -9.37 -5.87 16.85
C VAL A 71 -8.72 -4.48 17.00
N LEU A 72 -9.16 -3.70 18.00
CA LEU A 72 -8.49 -2.45 18.41
C LEU A 72 -6.99 -2.67 18.69
N PHE A 73 -6.64 -3.70 19.45
CA PHE A 73 -5.23 -4.01 19.74
C PHE A 73 -4.48 -4.49 18.51
N SER A 74 -5.15 -5.21 17.61
CA SER A 74 -4.56 -5.57 16.31
C SER A 74 -4.14 -4.32 15.51
N PHE A 75 -5.01 -3.30 15.43
CA PHE A 75 -4.67 -2.02 14.79
C PHE A 75 -3.55 -1.27 15.52
N LEU A 76 -3.55 -1.26 16.86
CA LEU A 76 -2.49 -0.58 17.63
C LEU A 76 -1.13 -1.24 17.42
N ILE A 77 -1.06 -2.57 17.43
CA ILE A 77 0.18 -3.33 17.18
C ILE A 77 0.69 -3.06 15.75
N ALA A 78 -0.18 -3.17 14.76
CA ALA A 78 0.14 -2.87 13.38
C ALA A 78 0.61 -1.42 13.20
N GLY A 79 -0.09 -0.47 13.85
CA GLY A 79 0.25 0.95 13.82
C GLY A 79 1.60 1.28 14.45
N LEU A 80 1.99 0.62 15.54
CA LEU A 80 3.30 0.79 16.17
C LEU A 80 4.42 0.28 15.27
N ALA A 81 4.25 -0.90 14.65
CA ALA A 81 5.20 -1.44 13.69
C ALA A 81 5.33 -0.49 12.48
N SER A 82 4.21 -0.03 11.93
CA SER A 82 4.18 0.94 10.83
C SER A 82 4.81 2.29 11.21
N ALA A 83 4.63 2.78 12.44
CA ALA A 83 5.21 4.05 12.88
C ALA A 83 6.75 4.03 12.88
N ALA A 84 7.38 2.91 13.25
CA ALA A 84 8.83 2.76 13.18
C ALA A 84 9.35 2.78 11.74
N ALA A 85 8.62 2.13 10.82
CA ALA A 85 8.93 2.17 9.40
C ALA A 85 8.67 3.59 8.82
N ALA A 86 7.55 4.24 9.16
CA ALA A 86 7.22 5.58 8.72
C ALA A 86 8.28 6.62 9.12
N LEU A 87 8.84 6.52 10.32
CA LEU A 87 9.97 7.35 10.76
C LEU A 87 11.22 7.11 9.90
N SER A 88 11.49 5.84 9.51
CA SER A 88 12.60 5.49 8.62
C SER A 88 12.39 6.03 7.20
N TYR A 89 11.17 5.90 6.66
CA TYR A 89 10.77 6.50 5.38
C TYR A 89 10.89 8.03 5.42
N ALA A 90 10.46 8.67 6.52
CA ALA A 90 10.53 10.12 6.69
C ALA A 90 11.98 10.62 6.62
N GLU A 91 12.96 9.90 7.20
CA GLU A 91 14.38 10.28 7.10
C GLU A 91 14.86 10.19 5.65
N PHE A 92 14.58 9.10 4.93
CA PHE A 92 14.96 8.96 3.53
C PHE A 92 14.25 9.97 2.62
N ALA A 93 12.95 10.16 2.78
CA ALA A 93 12.18 11.11 1.99
C ALA A 93 12.68 12.56 2.17
N GLY A 94 13.17 12.90 3.37
CA GLY A 94 13.81 14.18 3.65
C GLY A 94 15.19 14.36 3.01
N MET A 95 15.89 13.26 2.67
CA MET A 95 17.18 13.29 1.98
C MET A 95 17.02 13.14 0.47
N ILE A 96 16.16 12.23 0.03
CA ILE A 96 16.03 11.77 -1.35
C ILE A 96 14.55 11.85 -1.77
N PRO A 97 14.02 13.06 -2.03
CA PRO A 97 12.62 13.22 -2.48
C PRO A 97 12.49 12.79 -3.94
N ARG A 98 12.24 11.49 -4.19
CA ARG A 98 12.12 10.89 -5.51
C ARG A 98 10.94 9.94 -5.63
N ALA A 99 10.38 9.86 -6.85
CA ALA A 99 9.20 9.07 -7.17
C ALA A 99 9.38 7.54 -7.07
N GLY A 100 10.61 7.04 -6.95
CA GLY A 100 10.87 5.60 -6.80
C GLY A 100 10.59 5.02 -5.42
N SER A 101 10.22 5.85 -4.40
CA SER A 101 9.94 5.38 -3.04
C SER A 101 11.04 4.46 -2.48
N ALA A 102 10.65 3.38 -1.77
CA ALA A 102 11.55 2.40 -1.17
C ALA A 102 12.55 1.76 -2.15
N TYR A 103 12.17 1.57 -3.42
CA TYR A 103 13.08 1.11 -4.47
C TYR A 103 14.33 1.99 -4.54
N THR A 104 14.14 3.31 -4.62
CA THR A 104 15.26 4.26 -4.68
C THR A 104 16.07 4.27 -3.40
N TYR A 105 15.43 4.19 -2.23
CA TYR A 105 16.12 4.18 -0.94
C TYR A 105 17.02 2.95 -0.78
N GLY A 106 16.52 1.77 -1.16
CA GLY A 106 17.29 0.53 -1.18
C GLY A 106 18.46 0.58 -2.16
N TYR A 107 18.24 1.11 -3.36
CA TYR A 107 19.28 1.23 -4.38
C TYR A 107 20.45 2.13 -3.91
N VAL A 108 20.15 3.28 -3.34
CA VAL A 108 21.15 4.22 -2.84
C VAL A 108 21.88 3.70 -1.61
N ALA A 109 21.16 3.15 -0.64
CA ALA A 109 21.74 2.76 0.64
C ALA A 109 22.45 1.40 0.60
N LEU A 110 21.82 0.40 -0.01
CA LEU A 110 22.23 -1.00 0.08
C LEU A 110 22.80 -1.54 -1.24
N GLY A 111 22.38 -1.01 -2.38
CA GLY A 111 22.87 -1.39 -3.71
C GLY A 111 21.81 -1.93 -4.63
N GLU A 112 22.22 -2.24 -5.88
CA GLU A 112 21.35 -2.53 -7.01
C GLU A 112 20.45 -3.75 -6.78
N VAL A 113 20.98 -4.86 -6.26
CA VAL A 113 20.20 -6.08 -5.99
C VAL A 113 19.11 -5.82 -4.97
N ILE A 114 19.40 -5.07 -3.91
CA ILE A 114 18.40 -4.75 -2.87
C ILE A 114 17.36 -3.77 -3.44
N GLY A 115 17.79 -2.78 -4.21
CA GLY A 115 16.87 -1.93 -4.95
C GLY A 115 15.96 -2.75 -5.87
N TRP A 116 16.52 -3.67 -6.67
CA TRP A 116 15.74 -4.58 -7.50
C TRP A 116 14.74 -5.41 -6.68
N PHE A 117 15.19 -6.02 -5.58
CA PHE A 117 14.33 -6.79 -4.67
C PHE A 117 13.11 -5.98 -4.24
N ILE A 118 13.33 -4.77 -3.71
CA ILE A 118 12.24 -3.89 -3.27
C ILE A 118 11.37 -3.48 -4.46
N GLY A 119 11.96 -3.09 -5.59
CA GLY A 119 11.18 -2.69 -6.76
C GLY A 119 10.30 -3.82 -7.29
N TRP A 120 10.84 -5.04 -7.37
CA TRP A 120 10.10 -6.23 -7.79
C TRP A 120 8.99 -6.61 -6.81
N ASP A 121 9.24 -6.46 -5.52
CA ASP A 121 8.27 -6.64 -4.44
C ASP A 121 7.13 -5.62 -4.53
N LEU A 122 7.45 -4.33 -4.69
CA LEU A 122 6.45 -3.27 -4.87
C LEU A 122 5.52 -3.49 -6.08
N LEU A 123 5.99 -4.16 -7.14
CA LEU A 123 5.12 -4.50 -8.27
C LEU A 123 4.03 -5.49 -7.85
N LEU A 124 4.38 -6.55 -7.11
CA LEU A 124 3.41 -7.50 -6.58
C LEU A 124 2.48 -6.85 -5.57
N GLU A 125 3.06 -6.15 -4.61
CA GLU A 125 2.37 -5.44 -3.55
C GLU A 125 1.27 -4.54 -4.12
N TYR A 126 1.61 -3.61 -4.99
CA TYR A 126 0.64 -2.64 -5.52
C TYR A 126 -0.43 -3.28 -6.41
N ILE A 127 -0.08 -4.31 -7.19
CA ILE A 127 -1.06 -5.10 -7.95
C ILE A 127 -2.04 -5.80 -7.01
N ALA A 128 -1.54 -6.39 -5.93
CA ALA A 128 -2.36 -7.06 -4.93
C ALA A 128 -3.23 -6.08 -4.14
N ILE A 129 -2.72 -4.89 -3.77
CA ILE A 129 -3.52 -3.82 -3.14
C ILE A 129 -4.72 -3.46 -4.00
N VAL A 130 -4.50 -3.21 -5.29
CA VAL A 130 -5.58 -2.89 -6.24
C VAL A 130 -6.64 -3.98 -6.26
N ALA A 131 -6.23 -5.25 -6.17
CA ALA A 131 -7.16 -6.38 -6.12
C ALA A 131 -7.94 -6.43 -4.79
N VAL A 132 -7.28 -6.29 -3.63
CA VAL A 132 -7.95 -6.26 -2.30
C VAL A 132 -8.98 -5.13 -2.26
N VAL A 133 -8.57 -3.95 -2.75
CA VAL A 133 -9.44 -2.77 -2.80
C VAL A 133 -10.66 -3.02 -3.68
N ALA A 134 -10.50 -3.66 -4.83
CA ALA A 134 -11.60 -4.01 -5.72
C ALA A 134 -12.58 -5.02 -5.08
N ILE A 135 -12.07 -6.01 -4.33
CA ILE A 135 -12.91 -6.96 -3.59
C ILE A 135 -13.70 -6.22 -2.49
N GLY A 136 -13.07 -5.28 -1.79
CA GLY A 136 -13.74 -4.43 -0.80
C GLY A 136 -14.86 -3.58 -1.44
N ILE A 137 -14.61 -2.98 -2.60
CA ILE A 137 -15.65 -2.26 -3.38
C ILE A 137 -16.80 -3.19 -3.73
N SER A 138 -16.51 -4.42 -4.20
CA SER A 138 -17.53 -5.41 -4.52
C SER A 138 -18.43 -5.74 -3.33
N GLY A 139 -17.86 -5.89 -2.12
CA GLY A 139 -18.62 -6.13 -0.89
C GLY A 139 -19.57 -5.00 -0.55
N TYR A 140 -19.10 -3.76 -0.60
CA TYR A 140 -19.96 -2.58 -0.35
C TYR A 140 -20.97 -2.33 -1.47
N PHE A 141 -20.62 -2.64 -2.71
CA PHE A 141 -21.55 -2.60 -3.84
C PHE A 141 -22.68 -3.61 -3.66
N GLY A 142 -22.36 -4.84 -3.21
CA GLY A 142 -23.37 -5.83 -2.83
C GLY A 142 -24.27 -5.37 -1.70
N ALA A 143 -23.70 -4.76 -0.64
CA ALA A 143 -24.48 -4.19 0.45
C ALA A 143 -25.41 -3.03 0.00
N PHE A 144 -24.94 -2.19 -0.93
CA PHE A 144 -25.76 -1.16 -1.54
C PHE A 144 -26.96 -1.76 -2.32
N LEU A 145 -26.71 -2.75 -3.19
CA LEU A 145 -27.76 -3.41 -3.96
C LEU A 145 -28.81 -4.08 -3.06
N SER A 146 -28.35 -4.79 -2.05
CA SER A 146 -29.26 -5.40 -1.05
C SER A 146 -30.11 -4.36 -0.34
N GLY A 147 -29.51 -3.17 -0.01
CA GLY A 147 -30.23 -2.05 0.61
C GLY A 147 -31.37 -1.46 -0.24
N ILE A 148 -31.31 -1.63 -1.57
CA ILE A 148 -32.38 -1.22 -2.50
C ILE A 148 -33.23 -2.39 -3.00
N GLY A 149 -33.11 -3.57 -2.38
CA GLY A 149 -33.90 -4.76 -2.67
C GLY A 149 -33.42 -5.59 -3.86
N ILE A 150 -32.18 -5.39 -4.33
CA ILE A 150 -31.57 -6.16 -5.41
C ILE A 150 -30.52 -7.10 -4.82
N GLU A 151 -30.73 -8.42 -4.96
CA GLU A 151 -29.74 -9.40 -4.53
C GLU A 151 -28.85 -9.83 -5.70
N MET A 152 -27.54 -9.78 -5.48
CA MET A 152 -26.57 -10.29 -6.44
C MET A 152 -26.53 -11.82 -6.44
N PRO A 153 -26.53 -12.48 -7.63
CA PRO A 153 -26.33 -13.92 -7.69
C PRO A 153 -25.01 -14.34 -7.02
N LEU A 154 -25.05 -15.33 -6.14
CA LEU A 154 -23.89 -15.77 -5.35
C LEU A 154 -22.69 -16.18 -6.20
N TRP A 155 -22.92 -16.81 -7.36
CA TRP A 155 -21.84 -17.27 -8.24
C TRP A 155 -20.94 -16.13 -8.76
N MET A 156 -21.44 -14.88 -8.83
CA MET A 156 -20.70 -13.73 -9.31
C MET A 156 -20.30 -12.74 -8.21
N ALA A 157 -20.76 -12.95 -7.00
CA ALA A 157 -20.57 -12.02 -5.88
C ALA A 157 -19.34 -12.34 -5.03
N SER A 158 -18.82 -13.55 -5.09
CA SER A 158 -17.71 -14.05 -4.27
C SER A 158 -16.90 -15.12 -5.00
N THR A 159 -15.71 -15.40 -4.46
CA THR A 159 -14.82 -16.43 -5.00
C THR A 159 -15.20 -17.83 -4.49
N ALA A 160 -14.71 -18.88 -5.15
CA ALA A 160 -14.99 -20.27 -4.79
C ALA A 160 -14.53 -20.65 -3.38
N ASP A 161 -13.43 -20.05 -2.92
CA ASP A 161 -12.82 -20.34 -1.62
C ASP A 161 -13.60 -19.75 -0.43
N GLU A 162 -14.61 -18.90 -0.66
CA GLU A 162 -15.42 -18.31 0.41
C GLU A 162 -16.59 -19.20 0.90
N GLY A 163 -16.72 -20.41 0.38
CA GLY A 163 -17.69 -21.42 0.86
C GLY A 163 -19.18 -21.08 0.66
N ARG A 164 -19.48 -19.93 0.03
CA ARG A 164 -20.83 -19.37 -0.12
C ARG A 164 -21.50 -19.66 -1.47
N GLY A 165 -20.95 -20.61 -2.25
CA GLY A 165 -21.44 -20.91 -3.61
C GLY A 165 -21.00 -19.89 -4.66
N GLY A 166 -20.00 -19.06 -4.34
CA GLY A 166 -19.32 -18.18 -5.28
C GLY A 166 -18.47 -18.96 -6.28
N ILE A 167 -18.19 -18.35 -7.42
CA ILE A 167 -17.26 -18.88 -8.43
C ILE A 167 -16.22 -17.83 -8.75
N VAL A 168 -16.67 -16.60 -9.02
CA VAL A 168 -15.81 -15.50 -9.44
C VAL A 168 -16.40 -14.17 -8.98
N ASN A 169 -15.54 -13.26 -8.50
CA ASN A 169 -15.98 -11.92 -8.08
C ASN A 169 -16.03 -10.98 -9.30
N VAL A 170 -17.14 -11.03 -10.04
CA VAL A 170 -17.34 -10.22 -11.27
C VAL A 170 -17.30 -8.71 -11.01
N PRO A 171 -17.98 -8.15 -9.98
CA PRO A 171 -17.92 -6.73 -9.71
C PRO A 171 -16.49 -6.24 -9.44
N ALA A 172 -15.67 -7.01 -8.73
CA ALA A 172 -14.27 -6.66 -8.48
C ALA A 172 -13.46 -6.60 -9.79
N ILE A 173 -13.65 -7.58 -10.70
CA ILE A 173 -13.02 -7.57 -12.03
C ILE A 173 -13.42 -6.31 -12.80
N VAL A 174 -14.73 -6.03 -12.87
CA VAL A 174 -15.27 -4.88 -13.62
C VAL A 174 -14.71 -3.57 -13.09
N VAL A 175 -14.65 -3.38 -11.77
CA VAL A 175 -14.08 -2.18 -11.16
C VAL A 175 -12.60 -2.04 -11.50
N CYS A 176 -11.80 -3.12 -11.43
CA CYS A 176 -10.40 -3.11 -11.84
C CYS A 176 -10.23 -2.61 -13.28
N LEU A 177 -11.03 -3.15 -14.20
CA LEU A 177 -10.94 -2.79 -15.62
C LEU A 177 -11.40 -1.36 -15.89
N ILE A 178 -12.46 -0.88 -15.23
CA ILE A 178 -12.95 0.51 -15.34
C ILE A 178 -11.85 1.48 -14.86
N VAL A 179 -11.28 1.24 -13.69
CA VAL A 179 -10.24 2.10 -13.11
C VAL A 179 -8.99 2.09 -13.98
N THR A 180 -8.61 0.93 -14.50
CA THR A 180 -7.49 0.80 -15.45
C THR A 180 -7.74 1.62 -16.72
N TRP A 181 -8.94 1.53 -17.26
CA TRP A 181 -9.33 2.31 -18.44
C TRP A 181 -9.30 3.82 -18.18
N ILE A 182 -9.85 4.27 -17.04
CA ILE A 182 -9.82 5.69 -16.64
C ILE A 182 -8.36 6.16 -16.53
N LEU A 183 -7.51 5.43 -15.82
CA LEU A 183 -6.10 5.79 -15.61
C LEU A 183 -5.32 5.79 -16.91
N SER A 184 -5.64 4.88 -17.85
CA SER A 184 -5.00 4.83 -19.17
C SER A 184 -5.28 6.03 -20.05
N ARG A 185 -6.34 6.84 -19.74
CA ARG A 185 -6.70 8.07 -20.46
C ARG A 185 -5.94 9.31 -20.00
N GLY A 186 -5.18 9.21 -18.89
CA GLY A 186 -4.33 10.30 -18.38
C GLY A 186 -4.73 10.80 -16.99
N THR A 187 -3.79 11.46 -16.32
CA THR A 187 -3.85 11.77 -14.87
C THR A 187 -4.12 13.24 -14.54
N LYS A 188 -4.34 14.11 -15.56
CA LYS A 188 -4.44 15.57 -15.35
C LYS A 188 -5.54 16.04 -14.37
N THR A 189 -6.62 15.25 -14.22
CA THR A 189 -7.77 15.58 -13.35
C THR A 189 -7.66 14.93 -11.96
N PHE A 190 -6.69 14.02 -11.79
CA PHE A 190 -6.57 13.15 -10.63
C PHE A 190 -6.37 13.91 -9.31
N GLY A 191 -5.45 14.87 -9.23
CA GLY A 191 -5.10 15.54 -7.97
C GLY A 191 -6.25 16.31 -7.30
N ARG A 192 -7.15 16.95 -8.09
CA ARG A 192 -8.32 17.64 -7.54
C ARG A 192 -9.39 16.65 -7.09
N PHE A 193 -9.62 15.63 -7.89
CA PHE A 193 -10.57 14.56 -7.55
C PHE A 193 -10.16 13.87 -6.27
N GLU A 194 -8.88 13.52 -6.11
CA GLU A 194 -8.36 12.84 -4.94
C GLU A 194 -8.51 13.69 -3.66
N LEU A 195 -8.20 14.99 -3.71
CA LEU A 195 -8.38 15.88 -2.56
C LEU A 195 -9.83 15.92 -2.07
N VAL A 196 -10.78 16.06 -3.00
CA VAL A 196 -12.22 16.08 -2.69
C VAL A 196 -12.67 14.73 -2.12
N ALA A 197 -12.26 13.65 -2.77
CA ALA A 197 -12.62 12.31 -2.34
C ALA A 197 -12.01 11.92 -0.98
N VAL A 198 -10.80 12.39 -0.68
CA VAL A 198 -10.18 12.24 0.66
C VAL A 198 -10.95 13.05 1.71
N ALA A 199 -11.37 14.26 1.40
CA ALA A 199 -12.20 15.03 2.31
C ALA A 199 -13.54 14.30 2.60
N ILE A 200 -14.20 13.77 1.56
CA ILE A 200 -15.43 12.98 1.70
C ILE A 200 -15.21 11.76 2.59
N LYS A 201 -14.13 10.99 2.39
CA LYS A 201 -13.87 9.79 3.21
C LYS A 201 -13.61 10.10 4.68
N VAL A 202 -12.88 11.19 4.98
CA VAL A 202 -12.66 11.62 6.37
C VAL A 202 -13.96 12.04 7.01
N VAL A 203 -14.78 12.82 6.32
CA VAL A 203 -16.11 13.22 6.78
C VAL A 203 -17.00 12.00 6.98
N LEU A 204 -16.97 11.01 6.08
CA LEU A 204 -17.72 9.76 6.24
C LEU A 204 -17.33 9.01 7.52
N ILE A 205 -16.02 8.85 7.77
CA ILE A 205 -15.57 8.14 8.98
C ILE A 205 -15.95 8.91 10.25
N LEU A 206 -15.80 10.23 10.26
CA LEU A 206 -16.23 11.06 11.38
C LEU A 206 -17.75 10.98 11.58
N PHE A 207 -18.53 10.90 10.51
CA PHE A 207 -19.98 10.67 10.56
C PHE A 207 -20.33 9.30 11.14
N ILE A 208 -19.65 8.24 10.68
CA ILE A 208 -19.81 6.87 11.21
C ILE A 208 -19.51 6.84 12.71
N ILE A 209 -18.39 7.44 13.14
CA ILE A 209 -18.00 7.51 14.55
C ILE A 209 -19.03 8.33 15.33
N GLY A 210 -19.33 9.55 14.87
CA GLY A 210 -20.20 10.49 15.59
C GLY A 210 -21.62 9.97 15.76
N LEU A 211 -22.18 9.32 14.71
CA LEU A 211 -23.50 8.72 14.79
C LEU A 211 -23.48 7.39 15.55
N GLY A 212 -22.48 6.55 15.28
CA GLY A 212 -22.40 5.20 15.84
C GLY A 212 -22.19 5.17 17.35
N ILE A 213 -21.55 6.18 17.94
CA ILE A 213 -21.38 6.30 19.40
C ILE A 213 -22.73 6.21 20.14
N PHE A 214 -23.80 6.74 19.59
CA PHE A 214 -25.12 6.71 20.20
C PHE A 214 -25.80 5.33 20.20
N TYR A 215 -25.27 4.39 19.42
CA TYR A 215 -25.78 3.03 19.27
C TYR A 215 -24.86 1.97 19.88
N ILE A 216 -23.84 2.38 20.64
CA ILE A 216 -22.96 1.46 21.36
C ILE A 216 -23.75 0.76 22.47
N ASN A 217 -23.71 -0.57 22.45
CA ASN A 217 -24.11 -1.43 23.55
C ASN A 217 -22.86 -2.02 24.21
N ALA A 218 -22.64 -1.71 25.50
CA ALA A 218 -21.48 -2.17 26.24
C ALA A 218 -21.38 -3.71 26.34
N ASP A 219 -22.50 -4.43 26.24
CA ASP A 219 -22.55 -5.89 26.25
C ASP A 219 -21.82 -6.50 25.04
N ASN A 220 -21.76 -5.78 23.92
CA ASN A 220 -21.03 -6.22 22.72
C ASN A 220 -19.50 -6.31 22.94
N TYR A 221 -18.99 -5.65 23.98
CA TYR A 221 -17.58 -5.75 24.37
C TYR A 221 -17.26 -6.96 25.25
N ASN A 222 -18.24 -7.80 25.58
CA ASN A 222 -18.05 -8.94 26.43
C ASN A 222 -18.35 -10.27 25.69
N PRO A 223 -17.35 -11.17 25.53
CA PRO A 223 -15.95 -11.03 25.95
C PRO A 223 -15.15 -10.09 25.04
N PHE A 224 -14.30 -9.25 25.64
CA PHE A 224 -13.49 -8.30 24.86
C PHE A 224 -12.46 -8.99 23.96
N MET A 225 -11.92 -10.12 24.40
CA MET A 225 -10.91 -10.93 23.71
C MET A 225 -11.37 -12.40 23.67
N PRO A 226 -12.36 -12.74 22.82
CA PRO A 226 -13.04 -14.05 22.84
C PRO A 226 -12.10 -15.21 22.54
N SER A 227 -11.08 -14.98 21.71
CA SER A 227 -10.16 -16.02 21.22
C SER A 227 -8.75 -15.92 21.83
N GLY A 228 -8.56 -15.07 22.85
CA GLY A 228 -7.28 -14.85 23.50
C GLY A 228 -6.31 -13.98 22.70
N ILE A 229 -5.06 -13.89 23.19
CA ILE A 229 -4.07 -12.94 22.66
C ILE A 229 -3.43 -13.38 21.32
N GLY A 230 -3.30 -14.67 21.06
CA GLY A 230 -2.68 -15.20 19.85
C GLY A 230 -3.34 -14.66 18.55
N PRO A 231 -4.65 -14.82 18.38
CA PRO A 231 -5.38 -14.28 17.23
C PRO A 231 -5.29 -12.77 17.07
N VAL A 232 -5.03 -11.99 18.15
CA VAL A 232 -4.82 -10.55 18.07
C VAL A 232 -3.56 -10.21 17.28
N PHE A 233 -2.48 -10.99 17.45
CA PHE A 233 -1.25 -10.81 16.67
C PHE A 233 -1.42 -11.25 15.20
N ALA A 234 -2.13 -12.35 14.95
CA ALA A 234 -2.48 -12.75 13.60
C ALA A 234 -3.37 -11.69 12.93
N GLY A 235 -4.37 -11.17 13.65
CA GLY A 235 -5.19 -10.06 13.21
C GLY A 235 -4.38 -8.79 12.95
N ALA A 236 -3.34 -8.51 13.75
CA ALA A 236 -2.44 -7.38 13.51
C ALA A 236 -1.68 -7.53 12.18
N ALA A 237 -1.25 -8.74 11.83
CA ALA A 237 -0.62 -9.01 10.52
C ALA A 237 -1.62 -8.78 9.36
N THR A 238 -2.89 -9.18 9.53
CA THR A 238 -3.93 -8.97 8.52
C THR A 238 -4.31 -7.50 8.37
N VAL A 239 -4.58 -6.78 9.49
CA VAL A 239 -4.93 -5.36 9.43
C VAL A 239 -3.73 -4.46 9.15
N PHE A 240 -2.51 -4.99 9.09
CA PHE A 240 -1.34 -4.23 8.69
C PHE A 240 -1.52 -3.54 7.34
N PHE A 241 -2.30 -4.17 6.45
CA PHE A 241 -2.79 -3.57 5.21
C PHE A 241 -3.43 -2.19 5.39
N ALA A 242 -4.03 -1.91 6.54
CA ALA A 242 -4.71 -0.65 6.79
C ALA A 242 -3.77 0.49 7.21
N VAL A 243 -2.55 0.20 7.65
CA VAL A 243 -1.67 1.17 8.32
C VAL A 243 -0.44 1.58 7.51
N PHE A 244 -0.43 1.27 6.22
CA PHE A 244 0.56 1.76 5.25
C PHE A 244 -0.15 2.59 4.17
N GLY A 245 0.58 3.08 3.15
CA GLY A 245 0.03 3.94 2.08
C GLY A 245 0.78 5.27 1.99
N TYR A 246 1.50 5.65 3.04
CA TYR A 246 2.43 6.77 3.01
C TYR A 246 3.64 6.51 2.09
N ASP A 247 3.96 5.26 1.81
CA ASP A 247 4.95 4.84 0.81
C ASP A 247 4.51 5.24 -0.60
N ALA A 248 3.23 5.00 -0.95
CA ALA A 248 2.65 5.46 -2.21
C ALA A 248 2.66 7.00 -2.31
N MET A 249 2.35 7.72 -1.21
CA MET A 249 2.50 9.18 -1.16
C MET A 249 3.95 9.60 -1.44
N SER A 250 4.94 8.83 -0.99
CA SER A 250 6.35 9.17 -1.21
C SER A 250 6.73 9.17 -2.70
N THR A 251 5.98 8.49 -3.56
CA THR A 251 6.16 8.55 -5.03
C THR A 251 5.82 9.93 -5.61
N ALA A 252 5.03 10.75 -4.91
CA ALA A 252 4.71 12.12 -5.30
C ALA A 252 5.76 13.16 -4.85
N ALA A 253 6.89 12.73 -4.31
CA ALA A 253 7.90 13.61 -3.74
C ALA A 253 8.50 14.61 -4.75
N GLU A 254 8.60 14.24 -6.04
CA GLU A 254 9.09 15.12 -7.10
C GLU A 254 8.10 16.26 -7.42
N GLU A 255 6.82 16.08 -7.14
CA GLU A 255 5.75 17.06 -7.33
C GLU A 255 5.58 18.01 -6.12
N ALA A 256 6.30 17.76 -5.01
CA ALA A 256 6.23 18.56 -3.81
C ALA A 256 6.95 19.91 -3.98
N THR A 257 6.36 21.00 -3.46
CA THR A 257 6.94 22.35 -3.50
C THR A 257 8.24 22.44 -2.68
N ASP A 258 8.31 21.75 -1.53
CA ASP A 258 9.51 21.55 -0.72
C ASP A 258 9.50 20.10 -0.20
N GLY A 259 9.85 19.16 -1.09
CA GLY A 259 9.81 17.72 -0.78
C GLY A 259 10.67 17.36 0.44
N LYS A 260 11.84 17.97 0.57
CA LYS A 260 12.76 17.70 1.70
C LYS A 260 12.13 18.02 3.06
N LYS A 261 11.29 19.06 3.16
CA LYS A 261 10.63 19.47 4.42
C LYS A 261 9.22 18.92 4.58
N HIS A 262 8.45 18.87 3.49
CA HIS A 262 7.03 18.51 3.56
C HIS A 262 6.81 17.00 3.64
N MET A 263 7.60 16.19 2.91
CA MET A 263 7.41 14.73 2.90
C MET A 263 7.52 14.08 4.28
N PRO A 264 8.58 14.35 5.09
CA PRO A 264 8.67 13.74 6.43
C PRO A 264 7.46 14.05 7.31
N LYS A 265 7.02 15.31 7.28
CA LYS A 265 5.85 15.76 8.08
C LYS A 265 4.56 15.12 7.58
N ALA A 266 4.36 15.06 6.26
CA ALA A 266 3.17 14.48 5.67
C ALA A 266 3.06 12.98 5.98
N ILE A 267 4.16 12.22 5.91
CA ILE A 267 4.21 10.80 6.28
C ILE A 267 3.70 10.60 7.72
N LEU A 268 4.27 11.34 8.67
CA LEU A 268 3.92 11.18 10.08
C LEU A 268 2.50 11.66 10.39
N LEU A 269 2.09 12.81 9.83
CA LEU A 269 0.74 13.36 10.05
C LEU A 269 -0.33 12.42 9.47
N SER A 270 -0.12 11.87 8.28
CA SER A 270 -1.09 10.97 7.66
C SER A 270 -1.29 9.68 8.49
N LEU A 271 -0.20 9.11 9.00
CA LEU A 271 -0.29 7.92 9.85
C LEU A 271 -1.01 8.22 11.18
N VAL A 272 -0.66 9.32 11.86
CA VAL A 272 -1.30 9.70 13.14
C VAL A 272 -2.79 9.94 12.95
N ILE A 273 -3.19 10.69 11.92
CA ILE A 273 -4.61 10.95 11.63
C ILE A 273 -5.35 9.64 11.37
N ALA A 274 -4.79 8.76 10.54
CA ALA A 274 -5.41 7.47 10.23
C ALA A 274 -5.56 6.59 11.47
N MET A 275 -4.52 6.49 12.31
CA MET A 275 -4.56 5.67 13.52
C MET A 275 -5.60 6.15 14.52
N LEU A 276 -5.74 7.46 14.72
CA LEU A 276 -6.78 8.02 15.61
C LEU A 276 -8.18 7.67 15.10
N LEU A 277 -8.41 7.79 13.79
CA LEU A 277 -9.69 7.44 13.19
C LEU A 277 -9.97 5.93 13.28
N TYR A 278 -8.96 5.08 13.10
CA TYR A 278 -9.11 3.62 13.16
C TYR A 278 -9.45 3.12 14.55
N VAL A 279 -8.77 3.64 15.57
CA VAL A 279 -9.06 3.31 16.97
C VAL A 279 -10.51 3.67 17.31
N ALA A 280 -10.94 4.87 16.97
CA ALA A 280 -12.31 5.32 17.23
C ALA A 280 -13.35 4.50 16.43
N ALA A 281 -13.09 4.28 15.15
CA ALA A 281 -14.01 3.56 14.27
C ALA A 281 -14.17 2.08 14.65
N THR A 282 -13.10 1.40 15.03
CA THR A 282 -13.16 -0.01 15.46
C THR A 282 -13.90 -0.18 16.77
N LEU A 283 -13.71 0.74 17.73
CA LEU A 283 -14.50 0.75 18.96
C LEU A 283 -15.99 0.90 18.66
N VAL A 284 -16.34 1.85 17.79
CA VAL A 284 -17.74 2.06 17.41
C VAL A 284 -18.31 0.84 16.72
N LEU A 285 -17.59 0.28 15.74
CA LEU A 285 -18.03 -0.90 14.97
C LEU A 285 -18.40 -2.07 15.89
N THR A 286 -17.46 -2.45 16.78
CA THR A 286 -17.63 -3.59 17.67
C THR A 286 -18.55 -3.31 18.86
N GLY A 287 -18.79 -2.02 19.18
CA GLY A 287 -19.77 -1.61 20.17
C GLY A 287 -21.20 -1.58 19.63
N MET A 288 -21.40 -1.26 18.34
CA MET A 288 -22.72 -1.22 17.73
C MET A 288 -23.29 -2.61 17.46
N GLN A 289 -22.47 -3.57 17.11
CA GLN A 289 -22.89 -4.91 16.71
C GLN A 289 -21.98 -5.96 17.33
N ASN A 290 -22.56 -7.11 17.73
CA ASN A 290 -21.76 -8.24 18.16
C ASN A 290 -20.83 -8.68 17.03
N TYR A 291 -19.56 -8.94 17.35
CA TYR A 291 -18.53 -9.26 16.36
C TYR A 291 -18.90 -10.48 15.50
N ARG A 292 -19.71 -11.42 16.00
CA ARG A 292 -20.17 -12.63 15.28
C ARG A 292 -21.15 -12.31 14.15
N ASP A 293 -21.85 -11.17 14.25
CA ASP A 293 -22.86 -10.74 13.30
C ASP A 293 -22.32 -9.71 12.29
N ILE A 294 -21.08 -9.23 12.49
CA ILE A 294 -20.45 -8.26 11.60
C ILE A 294 -20.19 -8.89 10.22
N ASN A 295 -20.64 -8.23 9.15
CA ASN A 295 -20.32 -8.67 7.80
C ASN A 295 -18.80 -8.49 7.51
N PRO A 296 -18.06 -9.53 7.14
CA PRO A 296 -16.62 -9.46 6.94
C PRO A 296 -16.15 -8.48 5.85
N THR A 297 -16.99 -8.19 4.85
CA THR A 297 -16.61 -7.31 3.72
C THR A 297 -17.22 -5.92 3.79
N ALA A 298 -18.33 -5.74 4.50
CA ALA A 298 -19.07 -4.48 4.62
C ALA A 298 -19.48 -4.21 6.09
N GLY A 299 -18.50 -4.25 6.99
CA GLY A 299 -18.73 -4.24 8.44
C GLY A 299 -19.56 -3.07 8.94
N PHE A 300 -19.25 -1.84 8.54
CA PHE A 300 -20.03 -0.67 8.98
C PHE A 300 -21.46 -0.67 8.44
N ALA A 301 -21.68 -1.08 7.18
CA ALA A 301 -23.03 -1.18 6.63
C ALA A 301 -23.86 -2.20 7.43
N SER A 302 -23.28 -3.37 7.76
CA SER A 302 -23.96 -4.37 8.59
C SER A 302 -24.27 -3.85 10.00
N ALA A 303 -23.34 -3.14 10.63
CA ALA A 303 -23.55 -2.58 11.97
C ALA A 303 -24.73 -1.58 11.99
N PHE A 304 -24.81 -0.66 11.03
CA PHE A 304 -25.93 0.28 10.94
C PHE A 304 -27.25 -0.40 10.59
N THR A 305 -27.23 -1.44 9.77
CA THR A 305 -28.44 -2.27 9.51
C THR A 305 -28.88 -2.99 10.80
N GLY A 306 -27.95 -3.55 11.56
CA GLY A 306 -28.21 -4.25 12.80
C GLY A 306 -28.85 -3.39 13.90
N VAL A 307 -28.53 -2.09 13.93
CA VAL A 307 -29.17 -1.13 14.86
C VAL A 307 -30.45 -0.49 14.30
N GLY A 308 -30.99 -1.00 13.19
CA GLY A 308 -32.28 -0.53 12.63
C GLY A 308 -32.18 0.73 11.77
N LEU A 309 -31.00 1.04 11.22
CA LEU A 309 -30.75 2.19 10.35
C LEU A 309 -30.36 1.79 8.92
N PRO A 310 -31.21 1.03 8.17
CA PRO A 310 -30.85 0.51 6.84
C PRO A 310 -30.60 1.61 5.81
N VAL A 311 -31.31 2.74 5.89
CA VAL A 311 -31.09 3.88 5.00
C VAL A 311 -29.68 4.46 5.18
N ILE A 312 -29.25 4.61 6.44
CA ILE A 312 -27.89 5.09 6.74
C ILE A 312 -26.84 4.07 6.26
N ALA A 313 -27.09 2.77 6.47
CA ALA A 313 -26.22 1.70 5.95
C ALA A 313 -26.04 1.78 4.43
N THR A 314 -27.13 2.03 3.68
CA THR A 314 -27.08 2.21 2.21
C THR A 314 -26.26 3.44 1.82
N ILE A 315 -26.45 4.56 2.50
CA ILE A 315 -25.66 5.79 2.29
C ILE A 315 -24.18 5.51 2.56
N ILE A 316 -23.86 4.88 3.70
CA ILE A 316 -22.48 4.50 4.04
C ILE A 316 -21.88 3.61 2.95
N SER A 317 -22.63 2.66 2.41
CA SER A 317 -22.15 1.76 1.36
C SER A 317 -21.75 2.52 0.09
N VAL A 318 -22.55 3.48 -0.35
CA VAL A 318 -22.25 4.33 -1.52
C VAL A 318 -20.96 5.15 -1.31
N PHE A 319 -20.86 5.83 -0.17
CA PHE A 319 -19.69 6.66 0.13
C PHE A 319 -18.44 5.84 0.45
N ALA A 320 -18.58 4.63 1.01
CA ALA A 320 -17.48 3.71 1.20
C ALA A 320 -16.90 3.27 -0.16
N VAL A 321 -17.73 2.91 -1.13
CA VAL A 321 -17.28 2.59 -2.50
C VAL A 321 -16.47 3.73 -3.10
N LEU A 322 -16.97 4.97 -3.03
CA LEU A 322 -16.26 6.15 -3.52
C LEU A 322 -14.93 6.38 -2.77
N SER A 323 -14.93 6.17 -1.45
CA SER A 323 -13.75 6.33 -0.59
C SER A 323 -12.67 5.31 -0.91
N ILE A 324 -13.07 4.06 -1.11
CA ILE A 324 -12.16 2.96 -1.40
C ILE A 324 -11.59 3.09 -2.83
N LEU A 325 -12.36 3.61 -3.79
CA LEU A 325 -11.94 3.79 -5.18
C LEU A 325 -10.70 4.68 -5.32
N THR A 326 -10.53 5.69 -4.47
CA THR A 326 -9.36 6.57 -4.51
C THR A 326 -8.06 5.83 -4.18
N VAL A 327 -8.10 4.91 -3.23
CA VAL A 327 -6.95 4.05 -2.88
C VAL A 327 -6.53 3.23 -4.10
N MET A 328 -7.51 2.63 -4.79
CA MET A 328 -7.26 1.84 -5.99
C MET A 328 -6.56 2.65 -7.09
N LEU A 329 -7.01 3.88 -7.33
CA LEU A 329 -6.39 4.79 -8.29
C LEU A 329 -4.95 5.14 -7.89
N THR A 330 -4.71 5.44 -6.61
CA THR A 330 -3.40 5.81 -6.08
C THR A 330 -2.40 4.68 -6.26
N PHE A 331 -2.75 3.45 -5.89
CA PHE A 331 -1.84 2.31 -6.00
C PHE A 331 -1.66 1.82 -7.43
N LEU A 332 -2.69 1.86 -8.27
CA LEU A 332 -2.55 1.55 -9.69
C LEU A 332 -1.64 2.57 -10.40
N LEU A 333 -1.72 3.85 -10.02
CA LEU A 333 -0.77 4.85 -10.48
C LEU A 333 0.64 4.57 -9.93
N GLY A 334 0.75 4.22 -8.65
CA GLY A 334 2.00 3.90 -7.97
C GLY A 334 2.77 2.76 -8.66
N VAL A 335 2.10 1.63 -8.97
CA VAL A 335 2.74 0.51 -9.67
C VAL A 335 3.29 0.93 -11.04
N THR A 336 2.56 1.79 -11.76
CA THR A 336 3.03 2.26 -13.06
C THR A 336 4.28 3.13 -12.93
N ARG A 337 4.39 3.94 -11.89
CA ARG A 337 5.57 4.79 -11.61
C ARG A 337 6.80 3.98 -11.18
N VAL A 338 6.61 2.99 -10.31
CA VAL A 338 7.70 2.07 -9.90
C VAL A 338 8.21 1.29 -11.09
N TRP A 339 7.32 0.69 -11.86
CA TRP A 339 7.68 -0.08 -13.06
C TRP A 339 8.41 0.79 -14.09
N PHE A 340 7.91 2.00 -14.33
CA PHE A 340 8.55 2.99 -15.20
C PHE A 340 9.96 3.35 -14.71
N SER A 341 10.15 3.59 -13.40
CA SER A 341 11.46 3.91 -12.82
C SER A 341 12.45 2.78 -12.99
N MET A 342 12.06 1.54 -12.70
CA MET A 342 12.91 0.36 -12.89
C MET A 342 13.30 0.16 -14.35
N SER A 343 12.37 0.41 -15.27
CA SER A 343 12.64 0.31 -16.71
C SER A 343 13.53 1.45 -17.20
N ARG A 344 13.39 2.67 -16.68
CA ARG A 344 14.26 3.80 -16.95
C ARG A 344 15.69 3.53 -16.48
N ASP A 345 15.85 2.95 -15.30
CA ASP A 345 17.16 2.57 -14.75
C ASP A 345 17.78 1.34 -15.47
N GLY A 346 17.10 0.81 -16.49
CA GLY A 346 17.59 -0.31 -17.31
C GLY A 346 17.38 -1.69 -16.70
N LEU A 347 16.81 -1.77 -15.49
CA LEU A 347 16.57 -3.03 -14.79
C LEU A 347 15.46 -3.86 -15.42
N LEU A 348 14.49 -3.21 -16.08
CA LEU A 348 13.43 -3.83 -16.87
C LEU A 348 13.51 -3.36 -18.33
N PRO A 349 12.91 -4.12 -19.28
CA PRO A 349 12.94 -3.74 -20.69
C PRO A 349 12.44 -2.31 -20.93
N GLY A 350 13.17 -1.54 -21.73
CA GLY A 350 12.84 -0.15 -22.07
C GLY A 350 11.49 0.02 -22.79
N TRP A 351 10.89 -1.07 -23.24
CA TRP A 351 9.54 -1.11 -23.78
C TRP A 351 8.47 -0.68 -22.75
N PHE A 352 8.72 -0.92 -21.46
CA PHE A 352 7.84 -0.53 -20.36
C PHE A 352 7.94 0.96 -20.00
N SER A 353 9.05 1.63 -20.34
CA SER A 353 9.23 3.06 -20.09
C SER A 353 8.66 3.96 -21.21
N LYS A 354 8.03 3.38 -22.24
CA LYS A 354 7.40 4.17 -23.30
C LYS A 354 6.06 4.73 -22.83
N THR A 355 5.94 6.06 -22.87
CA THR A 355 4.72 6.78 -22.57
C THR A 355 3.95 7.12 -23.85
N ASP A 356 2.64 7.32 -23.73
CA ASP A 356 1.78 7.82 -24.79
C ASP A 356 1.87 9.36 -24.89
N ARG A 357 1.05 9.93 -25.80
CA ARG A 357 0.92 11.39 -25.98
C ARG A 357 0.44 12.16 -24.73
N HIS A 358 -0.06 11.46 -23.72
CA HIS A 358 -0.52 12.04 -22.46
C HIS A 358 0.50 11.86 -21.32
N GLY A 359 1.70 11.30 -21.61
CA GLY A 359 2.71 11.01 -20.63
C GLY A 359 2.41 9.78 -19.75
N THR A 360 1.45 8.94 -20.17
CA THR A 360 1.02 7.77 -19.39
C THR A 360 1.65 6.49 -19.96
N PRO A 361 2.25 5.60 -19.13
CA PRO A 361 2.76 4.30 -19.56
C PRO A 361 1.61 3.29 -19.70
N GLN A 362 0.77 3.45 -20.73
CA GLN A 362 -0.47 2.69 -20.94
C GLN A 362 -0.28 1.17 -20.86
N ARG A 363 0.82 0.64 -21.41
CA ARG A 363 1.07 -0.81 -21.43
C ARG A 363 1.17 -1.38 -20.03
N VAL A 364 1.96 -0.72 -19.19
CA VAL A 364 2.14 -1.12 -17.79
C VAL A 364 0.83 -0.97 -17.02
N THR A 365 0.09 0.09 -17.26
CA THR A 365 -1.22 0.32 -16.65
C THR A 365 -2.18 -0.83 -16.93
N TRP A 366 -2.27 -1.26 -18.19
CA TRP A 366 -3.14 -2.39 -18.56
C TRP A 366 -2.65 -3.73 -18.01
N ILE A 367 -1.34 -3.99 -18.03
CA ILE A 367 -0.78 -5.23 -17.47
C ILE A 367 -1.08 -5.31 -15.96
N ALA A 368 -0.81 -4.24 -15.22
CA ALA A 368 -1.07 -4.19 -13.79
C ALA A 368 -2.58 -4.30 -13.49
N GLY A 369 -3.42 -3.56 -14.22
CA GLY A 369 -4.87 -3.59 -14.03
C GLY A 369 -5.49 -4.95 -14.32
N VAL A 370 -5.09 -5.61 -15.41
CA VAL A 370 -5.57 -6.98 -15.73
C VAL A 370 -5.06 -7.99 -14.71
N ALA A 371 -3.80 -7.91 -14.28
CA ALA A 371 -3.27 -8.77 -13.22
C ALA A 371 -4.05 -8.61 -11.92
N SER A 372 -4.36 -7.36 -11.52
CA SER A 372 -5.19 -7.07 -10.36
C SER A 372 -6.63 -7.61 -10.52
N ALA A 373 -7.21 -7.49 -11.72
CA ALA A 373 -8.55 -8.02 -12.01
C ALA A 373 -8.61 -9.55 -11.85
N VAL A 374 -7.57 -10.25 -12.33
CA VAL A 374 -7.47 -11.72 -12.17
C VAL A 374 -7.35 -12.08 -10.69
N LEU A 375 -6.48 -11.41 -9.93
CA LEU A 375 -6.35 -11.65 -8.49
C LEU A 375 -7.67 -11.39 -7.76
N ALA A 376 -8.33 -10.28 -8.04
CA ALA A 376 -9.59 -9.88 -7.40
C ALA A 376 -10.76 -10.82 -7.74
N GLY A 377 -10.76 -11.39 -8.95
CA GLY A 377 -11.81 -12.30 -9.39
C GLY A 377 -11.71 -13.71 -8.83
N VAL A 378 -10.49 -14.20 -8.57
CA VAL A 378 -10.22 -15.61 -8.29
C VAL A 378 -9.91 -15.87 -6.82
N PHE A 379 -9.23 -14.95 -6.13
CA PHE A 379 -8.74 -15.17 -4.77
C PHE A 379 -9.59 -14.43 -3.73
N PRO A 380 -9.80 -15.02 -2.53
CA PRO A 380 -10.49 -14.34 -1.44
C PRO A 380 -9.67 -13.16 -0.91
N ILE A 381 -10.38 -12.16 -0.36
CA ILE A 381 -9.78 -10.90 0.11
C ILE A 381 -8.61 -11.12 1.06
N LYS A 382 -8.72 -12.10 1.99
CA LYS A 382 -7.69 -12.40 2.97
C LYS A 382 -6.40 -12.88 2.30
N ALA A 383 -6.49 -13.84 1.36
CA ALA A 383 -5.31 -14.38 0.68
C ALA A 383 -4.53 -13.31 -0.09
N VAL A 384 -5.25 -12.38 -0.73
CA VAL A 384 -4.63 -11.27 -1.46
C VAL A 384 -4.07 -10.21 -0.50
N ALA A 385 -4.75 -9.91 0.61
CA ALA A 385 -4.28 -9.01 1.64
C ALA A 385 -3.00 -9.53 2.32
N ASP A 386 -2.96 -10.83 2.65
CA ASP A 386 -1.77 -11.44 3.25
C ASP A 386 -0.57 -11.44 2.29
N LEU A 387 -0.82 -11.63 0.98
CA LEU A 387 0.22 -11.52 -0.05
C LEU A 387 0.75 -10.09 -0.18
N THR A 388 -0.10 -9.10 -0.04
CA THR A 388 0.29 -7.69 0.02
C THR A 388 1.11 -7.43 1.28
N ASN A 389 0.63 -7.89 2.44
CA ASN A 389 1.26 -7.61 3.72
C ASN A 389 2.67 -8.17 3.84
N ILE A 390 2.94 -9.37 3.30
CA ILE A 390 4.29 -9.94 3.34
C ILE A 390 5.29 -9.09 2.56
N GLY A 391 4.87 -8.53 1.41
CA GLY A 391 5.68 -7.61 0.60
C GLY A 391 5.98 -6.32 1.36
N ILE A 392 4.92 -5.64 1.87
CA ILE A 392 5.06 -4.39 2.63
C ILE A 392 5.99 -4.57 3.84
N LEU A 393 5.77 -5.63 4.62
CA LEU A 393 6.58 -5.93 5.80
C LEU A 393 8.04 -6.20 5.43
N ALA A 394 8.29 -6.91 4.31
CA ALA A 394 9.64 -7.12 3.79
C ALA A 394 10.29 -5.81 3.36
N ALA A 395 9.57 -4.94 2.63
CA ALA A 395 10.06 -3.60 2.27
C ALA A 395 10.37 -2.76 3.51
N PHE A 396 9.54 -2.82 4.56
CA PHE A 396 9.78 -2.09 5.81
C PHE A 396 11.01 -2.60 6.56
N VAL A 397 11.21 -3.91 6.62
CA VAL A 397 12.46 -4.50 7.15
C VAL A 397 13.67 -3.91 6.42
N VAL A 398 13.63 -3.91 5.09
CA VAL A 398 14.76 -3.43 4.28
C VAL A 398 14.97 -1.92 4.45
N VAL A 399 13.91 -1.10 4.46
CA VAL A 399 14.03 0.35 4.65
C VAL A 399 14.57 0.69 6.04
N CYS A 400 14.10 0.02 7.09
CA CYS A 400 14.62 0.20 8.45
C CYS A 400 16.10 -0.20 8.56
N LEU A 401 16.51 -1.32 7.95
CA LEU A 401 17.92 -1.72 7.87
C LEU A 401 18.74 -0.71 7.05
N ALA A 402 18.18 -0.23 5.94
CA ALA A 402 18.84 0.75 5.07
C ALA A 402 19.16 2.05 5.84
N VAL A 403 18.23 2.56 6.66
CA VAL A 403 18.47 3.75 7.50
C VAL A 403 19.61 3.50 8.48
N ILE A 404 19.63 2.34 9.16
CA ILE A 404 20.73 1.99 10.07
C ILE A 404 22.06 2.02 9.31
N VAL A 405 22.15 1.24 8.23
CA VAL A 405 23.39 1.13 7.44
C VAL A 405 23.83 2.48 6.88
N PHE A 406 22.87 3.26 6.36
CA PHE A 406 23.17 4.56 5.75
C PHE A 406 23.63 5.59 6.80
N ARG A 407 23.05 5.55 8.02
CA ARG A 407 23.45 6.44 9.11
C ARG A 407 24.90 6.22 9.52
N TYR A 408 25.35 4.96 9.58
CA TYR A 408 26.74 4.63 9.92
C TYR A 408 27.72 4.86 8.76
N LYS A 409 27.30 4.62 7.50
CA LYS A 409 28.19 4.79 6.34
C LYS A 409 28.30 6.24 5.84
N LYS A 410 27.27 7.05 6.04
CA LYS A 410 27.17 8.43 5.60
C LYS A 410 26.63 9.34 6.73
N PRO A 411 27.38 9.48 7.85
CA PRO A 411 26.92 10.24 9.01
C PRO A 411 26.68 11.73 8.69
N ASP A 412 27.46 12.31 7.79
CA ASP A 412 27.44 13.73 7.42
C ASP A 412 26.43 14.06 6.31
N ALA A 413 25.70 13.07 5.78
CA ALA A 413 24.70 13.33 4.76
C ALA A 413 23.65 14.34 5.26
N PRO A 414 23.26 15.36 4.46
CA PRO A 414 22.31 16.38 4.87
C PRO A 414 20.92 15.75 5.11
N ARG A 415 20.38 15.96 6.32
CA ARG A 415 19.07 15.42 6.74
C ARG A 415 18.17 16.54 7.21
N THR A 416 17.01 16.69 6.59
CA THR A 416 15.98 17.64 7.05
C THR A 416 15.14 17.09 8.20
N PHE A 417 15.06 15.75 8.30
CA PHE A 417 14.47 15.01 9.39
C PHE A 417 15.46 13.96 9.87
N ARG A 418 15.66 13.88 11.19
CA ARG A 418 16.50 12.85 11.82
C ARG A 418 15.61 11.96 12.69
N LEU A 419 15.56 10.68 12.37
CA LEU A 419 14.88 9.66 13.15
C LEU A 419 15.43 9.63 14.57
N PRO A 420 14.56 9.71 15.60
CA PRO A 420 14.99 9.70 17.01
C PRO A 420 15.42 8.30 17.46
N LEU A 421 16.12 8.24 18.61
CA LEU A 421 16.53 7.00 19.29
C LEU A 421 17.20 5.97 18.36
N MET A 422 18.14 6.43 17.56
CA MET A 422 18.91 5.57 16.66
C MET A 422 19.89 4.70 17.48
N PRO A 423 20.05 3.38 17.24
CA PRO A 423 19.37 2.54 16.24
C PRO A 423 18.07 1.87 16.72
N LEU A 424 17.57 2.19 17.93
CA LEU A 424 16.48 1.46 18.60
C LEU A 424 15.18 1.46 17.79
N VAL A 425 14.74 2.63 17.31
CA VAL A 425 13.47 2.74 16.56
C VAL A 425 13.50 1.94 15.26
N PRO A 426 14.50 2.08 14.37
CA PRO A 426 14.51 1.26 13.16
C PRO A 426 14.79 -0.22 13.47
N ALA A 427 15.53 -0.57 14.52
CA ALA A 427 15.69 -1.96 14.97
C ALA A 427 14.34 -2.55 15.44
N PHE A 428 13.54 -1.77 16.17
CA PHE A 428 12.17 -2.15 16.52
C PHE A 428 11.32 -2.33 15.25
N GLY A 429 11.45 -1.45 14.25
CA GLY A 429 10.78 -1.58 12.96
C GLY A 429 11.14 -2.89 12.23
N VAL A 430 12.42 -3.27 12.23
CA VAL A 430 12.86 -4.56 11.67
C VAL A 430 12.23 -5.72 12.42
N LEU A 431 12.34 -5.74 13.76
CA LEU A 431 11.88 -6.85 14.59
C LEU A 431 10.37 -7.00 14.57
N SER A 432 9.63 -5.90 14.67
CA SER A 432 8.16 -5.94 14.65
C SER A 432 7.62 -6.33 13.27
N SER A 433 8.20 -5.81 12.18
CA SER A 433 7.80 -6.20 10.83
C SER A 433 8.12 -7.69 10.58
N ALA A 434 9.30 -8.17 10.95
CA ALA A 434 9.64 -9.57 10.85
C ALA A 434 8.71 -10.45 11.70
N PHE A 435 8.39 -10.03 12.94
CA PHE A 435 7.45 -10.74 13.80
C PHE A 435 6.07 -10.86 13.16
N LEU A 436 5.53 -9.79 12.58
CA LEU A 436 4.24 -9.82 11.88
C LEU A 436 4.30 -10.69 10.63
N MET A 437 5.41 -10.72 9.89
CA MET A 437 5.60 -11.65 8.78
C MET A 437 5.48 -13.11 9.23
N PHE A 438 6.02 -13.47 10.37
CA PHE A 438 5.93 -14.83 10.93
C PHE A 438 4.50 -15.21 11.41
N GLN A 439 3.59 -14.25 11.56
CA GLN A 439 2.17 -14.53 11.83
C GLN A 439 1.38 -14.91 10.57
N LEU A 440 1.95 -14.66 9.38
CA LEU A 440 1.29 -14.99 8.11
C LEU A 440 1.42 -16.48 7.81
N HIS A 441 0.42 -17.03 7.14
CA HIS A 441 0.37 -18.44 6.76
C HIS A 441 1.54 -18.84 5.86
N TRP A 442 1.96 -20.09 5.95
CA TRP A 442 3.09 -20.62 5.18
C TRP A 442 2.86 -20.56 3.66
N GLU A 443 1.61 -20.68 3.19
CA GLU A 443 1.25 -20.52 1.77
C GLU A 443 1.58 -19.12 1.24
N THR A 444 1.42 -18.09 2.08
CA THR A 444 1.81 -16.72 1.74
C THR A 444 3.31 -16.61 1.56
N TRP A 445 4.08 -17.21 2.46
CA TRP A 445 5.54 -17.29 2.33
C TRP A 445 5.97 -18.01 1.06
N LEU A 446 5.33 -19.15 0.73
CA LEU A 446 5.63 -19.89 -0.48
C LEU A 446 5.39 -19.04 -1.74
N ARG A 447 4.22 -18.38 -1.82
CA ARG A 447 3.89 -17.48 -2.95
C ARG A 447 4.90 -16.34 -3.09
N PHE A 448 5.27 -15.74 -1.96
CA PHE A 448 6.24 -14.65 -1.90
C PHE A 448 7.63 -15.11 -2.36
N VAL A 449 8.13 -16.23 -1.84
CA VAL A 449 9.43 -16.80 -2.24
C VAL A 449 9.45 -17.15 -3.73
N VAL A 450 8.39 -17.76 -4.25
CA VAL A 450 8.28 -18.05 -5.70
C VAL A 450 8.36 -16.77 -6.52
N TRP A 451 7.64 -15.70 -6.09
CA TRP A 451 7.71 -14.39 -6.75
C TRP A 451 9.13 -13.81 -6.74
N LEU A 452 9.81 -13.87 -5.61
CA LEU A 452 11.19 -13.38 -5.47
C LEU A 452 12.17 -14.18 -6.33
N VAL A 453 12.03 -15.49 -6.40
CA VAL A 453 12.87 -16.35 -7.26
C VAL A 453 12.68 -15.96 -8.72
N ILE A 454 11.44 -15.75 -9.17
CA ILE A 454 11.16 -15.25 -10.53
C ILE A 454 11.86 -13.91 -10.76
N GLY A 455 11.76 -12.98 -9.79
CA GLY A 455 12.43 -11.69 -9.84
C GLY A 455 13.95 -11.82 -9.95
N LEU A 456 14.56 -12.69 -9.18
CA LEU A 456 16.01 -12.92 -9.22
C LEU A 456 16.43 -13.52 -10.57
N VAL A 457 15.67 -14.46 -11.14
CA VAL A 457 15.94 -15.00 -12.48
C VAL A 457 15.90 -13.88 -13.54
N ILE A 458 14.91 -12.99 -13.48
CA ILE A 458 14.82 -11.85 -14.39
C ILE A 458 15.99 -10.87 -14.17
N TYR A 459 16.36 -10.60 -12.92
CA TYR A 459 17.47 -9.72 -12.60
C TYR A 459 18.80 -10.24 -13.17
N PHE A 460 19.15 -11.49 -12.87
CA PHE A 460 20.40 -12.07 -13.35
C PHE A 460 20.42 -12.33 -14.86
N GLY A 461 19.26 -12.65 -15.45
CA GLY A 461 19.11 -12.89 -16.89
C GLY A 461 19.13 -11.59 -17.70
N TYR A 462 18.45 -10.55 -17.23
CA TYR A 462 18.26 -9.30 -17.96
C TYR A 462 18.79 -8.08 -17.20
N GLY A 463 18.24 -7.76 -16.03
CA GLY A 463 18.40 -6.46 -15.34
C GLY A 463 19.86 -6.09 -15.10
N ARG A 464 20.64 -7.02 -14.53
CA ARG A 464 22.06 -6.78 -14.25
C ARG A 464 22.88 -6.39 -15.47
N ARG A 465 22.55 -6.95 -16.65
CA ARG A 465 23.31 -6.69 -17.90
C ARG A 465 22.94 -5.36 -18.53
N HIS A 466 21.69 -4.92 -18.37
CA HIS A 466 21.13 -3.73 -18.99
C HIS A 466 21.04 -2.52 -18.03
N SER A 467 21.41 -2.70 -16.76
CA SER A 467 21.46 -1.63 -15.76
C SER A 467 22.29 -0.44 -16.26
N LEU A 468 21.77 0.78 -16.12
CA LEU A 468 22.51 2.01 -16.46
C LEU A 468 23.79 2.18 -15.63
N MET A 469 23.85 1.60 -14.43
CA MET A 469 25.03 1.59 -13.58
C MET A 469 26.07 0.53 -14.00
N ASN A 470 25.78 -0.27 -15.03
CA ASN A 470 26.73 -1.23 -15.58
C ASN A 470 27.58 -0.56 -16.66
N PRO A 471 28.91 -0.42 -16.48
CA PRO A 471 29.79 0.16 -17.51
C PRO A 471 29.75 -0.58 -18.85
N ASP A 472 29.46 -1.88 -18.82
CA ASP A 472 29.36 -2.72 -20.02
C ASP A 472 27.95 -2.73 -20.64
N SER A 473 27.03 -1.94 -20.10
CA SER A 473 25.65 -1.86 -20.61
C SER A 473 25.61 -1.08 -21.92
N PRO A 474 24.88 -1.57 -22.94
CA PRO A 474 24.64 -0.80 -24.16
C PRO A 474 23.99 0.58 -23.91
N ARG A 475 23.38 0.78 -22.75
CA ARG A 475 22.70 2.01 -22.35
C ARG A 475 23.52 2.89 -21.39
N HIS A 476 24.75 2.48 -21.05
CA HIS A 476 25.59 3.23 -20.12
C HIS A 476 25.96 4.62 -20.68
N GLU A 477 26.19 4.74 -21.99
CA GLU A 477 26.46 6.00 -22.66
C GLU A 477 25.29 6.99 -22.51
N GLU A 478 24.04 6.53 -22.53
CA GLU A 478 22.86 7.35 -22.27
C GLU A 478 22.91 7.99 -20.86
N ALA A 479 23.37 7.22 -19.86
CA ALA A 479 23.52 7.71 -18.50
C ALA A 479 24.64 8.74 -18.40
N VAL A 480 25.77 8.52 -19.06
CA VAL A 480 26.93 9.44 -19.08
C VAL A 480 26.56 10.75 -19.78
N GLU A 481 25.78 10.69 -20.88
CA GLU A 481 25.33 11.92 -21.58
C GLU A 481 24.36 12.74 -20.76
N MET A 482 23.45 12.11 -20.00
CA MET A 482 22.52 12.83 -19.11
C MET A 482 23.24 13.60 -17.98
N HIS A 483 24.46 13.17 -17.62
CA HIS A 483 25.25 13.78 -16.54
C HIS A 483 26.34 14.72 -17.03
N ARG A 484 26.49 14.91 -18.37
CA ARG A 484 27.40 15.94 -18.89
C ARG A 484 26.88 17.33 -18.49
N PRO A 485 27.72 18.18 -17.86
CA PRO A 485 27.35 19.56 -17.62
C PRO A 485 27.01 20.20 -18.97
N VAL A 486 25.82 20.79 -19.04
CA VAL A 486 25.43 21.65 -20.16
C VAL A 486 26.38 22.85 -20.09
N GLY A 487 27.35 22.92 -21.02
CA GLY A 487 28.35 23.98 -21.12
C GLY A 487 27.73 25.32 -21.42
#